data_02e4e6fcedb4ea1f7a6817b95c6685f7
#
_entry.id   02e4e6fcedb4ea1f7a6817b95c6685f7
#
_cell.length_a   1.000
_cell.length_b   1.000
_cell.length_c   1.000
_cell.angle_alpha   90.00
_cell.angle_beta   90.00
_cell.angle_gamma   90.00
#
_symmetry.space_group_name_H-M   'P 1'
#
loop_
_entity.id
_entity.type
_entity.pdbx_description
1 polymer ?
#
loop_
_entity_poly.entity_id
_entity_poly.type
_entity_poly.pdbx_seq_one_letter_code
_entity_poly.pdbx_strand_id
1 'polypeptide(L)'
;DDYFYEELNDYAEQLKRAAKTDTIPVMNEKASSLSFYKKGAWALHVLREDIGANNFQKAVKTYMKKYKFKNVNTENFLKIVKQVSGYDVQRFKKLWLEKPGFEMEIAQKYLAKNKFIQDYFAIKSSKKSLAELTDILQSDAYYPIKQYIVYQTRNVPFDERKVILETALATNNVLVRKAIAESTPVIPEAFKSQYEMLLNDNSYQTKEIALVNLWKNFPEERLRYLEQTKEIVGNNDKSFRLTWLALAMNTDNLSEEVKESSYMQLLDFASDKFESSVRQNALELLLQLNPNNEQVITLLFKSTIHHKWQFTKFGRDNVRLLLKKPEFRTEVEKLANKSEGSTKELYLKFLNEK
;
A
#
# COMPACT_ATOMS: atom_id res chain seq x y z
N ASP A 1 14.56 13.13 -12.77
CA ASP A 1 14.51 11.91 -13.63
C ASP A 1 14.58 10.61 -12.81
N ASP A 2 15.33 10.54 -11.71
CA ASP A 2 15.54 9.32 -10.93
C ASP A 2 14.25 8.75 -10.35
N TYR A 3 13.34 9.58 -9.82
CA TYR A 3 12.02 9.16 -9.38
C TYR A 3 11.20 8.48 -10.48
N PHE A 4 11.25 9.00 -11.70
CA PHE A 4 10.56 8.40 -12.84
C PHE A 4 11.13 7.01 -13.19
N TYR A 5 12.44 6.85 -13.15
CA TYR A 5 13.09 5.56 -13.38
C TYR A 5 12.92 4.59 -12.22
N GLU A 6 12.83 5.09 -11.00
CA GLU A 6 12.44 4.29 -9.83
C GLU A 6 11.05 3.67 -10.03
N GLU A 7 10.04 4.48 -10.39
CA GLU A 7 8.69 4.01 -10.67
C GLU A 7 8.65 2.99 -11.82
N LEU A 8 9.37 3.24 -12.90
CA LEU A 8 9.46 2.29 -14.02
C LEU A 8 10.08 0.97 -13.59
N ASN A 9 11.14 1.00 -12.78
CA ASN A 9 11.77 -0.22 -12.26
C ASN A 9 10.82 -0.98 -11.34
N ASP A 10 10.10 -0.30 -10.45
CA ASP A 10 9.10 -0.94 -9.58
C ASP A 10 7.97 -1.58 -10.41
N TYR A 11 7.48 -0.89 -11.44
CA TYR A 11 6.48 -1.45 -12.35
C TYR A 11 6.99 -2.69 -13.08
N ALA A 12 8.24 -2.68 -13.57
CA ALA A 12 8.85 -3.82 -14.22
C ALA A 12 8.95 -5.04 -13.28
N GLU A 13 9.38 -4.84 -12.05
CA GLU A 13 9.48 -5.91 -11.05
C GLU A 13 8.10 -6.45 -10.65
N GLN A 14 7.07 -5.63 -10.56
CA GLN A 14 5.69 -6.08 -10.29
C GLN A 14 5.14 -6.89 -11.46
N LEU A 15 5.32 -6.42 -12.69
CA LEU A 15 4.90 -7.12 -13.91
C LEU A 15 5.62 -8.46 -14.08
N LYS A 16 6.92 -8.52 -13.75
CA LYS A 16 7.69 -9.76 -13.73
C LYS A 16 7.14 -10.77 -12.74
N ARG A 17 6.82 -10.33 -11.51
CA ARG A 17 6.22 -11.22 -10.48
C ARG A 17 4.85 -11.75 -10.90
N ALA A 18 4.05 -10.94 -11.56
CA ALA A 18 2.72 -11.30 -12.03
C ALA A 18 2.69 -12.07 -13.35
N ALA A 19 3.82 -12.31 -14.02
CA ALA A 19 3.89 -12.83 -15.37
C ALA A 19 3.15 -14.19 -15.58
N LYS A 20 3.02 -15.00 -14.53
CA LYS A 20 2.30 -16.29 -14.57
C LYS A 20 0.79 -16.18 -14.32
N THR A 21 0.33 -15.10 -13.68
CA THR A 21 -1.05 -14.92 -13.24
C THR A 21 -1.78 -13.84 -14.04
N ASP A 22 -1.07 -12.82 -14.53
CA ASP A 22 -1.60 -11.73 -15.34
C ASP A 22 -1.29 -11.96 -16.81
N THR A 23 -2.08 -12.82 -17.45
CA THR A 23 -1.87 -13.30 -18.83
C THR A 23 -2.78 -12.62 -19.85
N ILE A 24 -3.53 -11.59 -19.45
CA ILE A 24 -4.47 -10.88 -20.32
C ILE A 24 -3.77 -9.64 -20.93
N PRO A 25 -3.78 -9.46 -22.26
CA PRO A 25 -3.16 -8.29 -22.91
C PRO A 25 -3.79 -6.96 -22.51
N VAL A 26 -3.00 -5.87 -22.56
CA VAL A 26 -3.47 -4.49 -22.26
C VAL A 26 -4.70 -4.07 -23.06
N MET A 27 -4.82 -4.49 -24.31
CA MET A 27 -5.97 -4.12 -25.17
C MET A 27 -7.25 -4.88 -24.86
N ASN A 28 -7.22 -5.87 -23.99
CA ASN A 28 -8.41 -6.61 -23.61
C ASN A 28 -9.14 -5.88 -22.48
N GLU A 29 -10.45 -5.72 -22.59
CA GLU A 29 -11.30 -5.05 -21.59
C GLU A 29 -11.28 -5.74 -20.21
N LYS A 30 -10.89 -7.02 -20.15
CA LYS A 30 -10.73 -7.82 -18.92
C LYS A 30 -9.31 -7.78 -18.35
N ALA A 31 -8.42 -6.95 -18.93
CA ALA A 31 -7.07 -6.83 -18.40
C ALA A 31 -7.09 -6.29 -16.96
N SER A 32 -6.12 -6.75 -16.17
CA SER A 32 -5.98 -6.33 -14.79
C SER A 32 -5.60 -4.84 -14.68
N SER A 33 -5.83 -4.24 -13.51
CA SER A 33 -5.32 -2.89 -13.22
C SER A 33 -3.79 -2.81 -13.35
N LEU A 34 -3.08 -3.90 -13.03
CA LEU A 34 -1.63 -3.97 -13.20
C LEU A 34 -1.24 -3.83 -14.68
N SER A 35 -1.89 -4.60 -15.56
CA SER A 35 -1.67 -4.49 -17.01
C SER A 35 -2.08 -3.12 -17.56
N PHE A 36 -3.27 -2.62 -17.23
CA PHE A 36 -3.72 -1.32 -17.73
C PHE A 36 -2.79 -0.17 -17.35
N TYR A 37 -2.45 -0.05 -16.08
CA TYR A 37 -1.67 1.10 -15.59
C TYR A 37 -0.17 0.90 -15.76
N LYS A 38 0.38 -0.22 -15.28
CA LYS A 38 1.84 -0.37 -15.21
C LYS A 38 2.45 -0.83 -16.53
N LYS A 39 1.89 -1.83 -17.19
CA LYS A 39 2.33 -2.20 -18.54
C LYS A 39 1.98 -1.11 -19.55
N GLY A 40 0.82 -0.45 -19.42
CA GLY A 40 0.45 0.70 -20.22
C GLY A 40 1.44 1.87 -20.11
N ALA A 41 1.89 2.21 -18.88
CA ALA A 41 2.92 3.22 -18.66
C ALA A 41 4.24 2.83 -19.34
N TRP A 42 4.68 1.56 -19.23
CA TRP A 42 5.85 1.05 -19.93
C TRP A 42 5.71 1.15 -21.46
N ALA A 43 4.56 0.75 -21.99
CA ALA A 43 4.32 0.86 -23.43
C ALA A 43 4.44 2.31 -23.92
N LEU A 44 3.87 3.27 -23.18
CA LEU A 44 3.99 4.70 -23.50
C LEU A 44 5.43 5.22 -23.37
N HIS A 45 6.18 4.73 -22.36
CA HIS A 45 7.60 5.09 -22.22
C HIS A 45 8.42 4.59 -23.39
N VAL A 46 8.28 3.32 -23.76
CA VAL A 46 8.99 2.75 -24.93
C VAL A 46 8.61 3.51 -26.21
N LEU A 47 7.33 3.77 -26.42
CA LEU A 47 6.87 4.54 -27.58
C LEU A 47 7.50 5.94 -27.62
N ARG A 48 7.57 6.63 -26.47
CA ARG A 48 8.24 7.93 -26.35
C ARG A 48 9.73 7.88 -26.72
N GLU A 49 10.42 6.85 -26.25
CA GLU A 49 11.83 6.65 -26.55
C GLU A 49 12.08 6.32 -28.04
N ASP A 50 11.20 5.49 -28.64
CA ASP A 50 11.31 5.06 -30.03
C ASP A 50 11.05 6.20 -31.03
N ILE A 51 10.05 7.06 -30.76
CA ILE A 51 9.70 8.17 -31.68
C ILE A 51 10.31 9.51 -31.28
N GLY A 52 10.98 9.57 -30.14
CA GLY A 52 11.55 10.78 -29.55
C GLY A 52 10.53 11.66 -28.82
N ALA A 53 10.99 12.36 -27.78
CA ALA A 53 10.15 13.17 -26.90
C ALA A 53 9.32 14.23 -27.63
N ASN A 54 9.88 14.90 -28.63
CA ASN A 54 9.19 15.95 -29.38
C ASN A 54 8.01 15.40 -30.21
N ASN A 55 8.21 14.27 -30.90
CA ASN A 55 7.14 13.63 -31.66
C ASN A 55 6.08 13.06 -30.73
N PHE A 56 6.48 12.47 -29.60
CA PHE A 56 5.54 11.97 -28.60
C PHE A 56 4.67 13.11 -28.06
N GLN A 57 5.27 14.22 -27.65
CA GLN A 57 4.52 15.39 -27.15
C GLN A 57 3.56 15.93 -28.22
N LYS A 58 4.02 16.03 -29.48
CA LYS A 58 3.19 16.47 -30.60
C LYS A 58 2.02 15.51 -30.84
N ALA A 59 2.26 14.20 -30.80
CA ALA A 59 1.23 13.18 -30.95
C ALA A 59 0.16 13.29 -29.84
N VAL A 60 0.59 13.40 -28.56
CA VAL A 60 -0.31 13.55 -27.40
C VAL A 60 -1.16 14.83 -27.54
N LYS A 61 -0.52 15.98 -27.82
CA LYS A 61 -1.26 17.25 -28.00
C LYS A 61 -2.27 17.17 -29.16
N THR A 62 -1.89 16.56 -30.28
CA THR A 62 -2.76 16.39 -31.46
C THR A 62 -3.93 15.46 -31.13
N TYR A 63 -3.68 14.36 -30.44
CA TYR A 63 -4.70 13.42 -29.99
C TYR A 63 -5.71 14.10 -29.06
N MET A 64 -5.23 14.78 -28.02
CA MET A 64 -6.09 15.48 -27.06
C MET A 64 -6.94 16.57 -27.73
N LYS A 65 -6.36 17.36 -28.64
CA LYS A 65 -7.08 18.39 -29.39
C LYS A 65 -8.19 17.79 -30.28
N LYS A 66 -7.86 16.70 -31.00
CA LYS A 66 -8.78 16.09 -31.99
C LYS A 66 -9.94 15.34 -31.33
N TYR A 67 -9.66 14.67 -30.21
CA TYR A 67 -10.59 13.75 -29.57
C TYR A 67 -11.15 14.26 -28.24
N LYS A 68 -10.92 15.52 -27.90
CA LYS A 68 -11.49 16.16 -26.70
C LYS A 68 -13.01 15.92 -26.63
N PHE A 69 -13.48 15.40 -25.50
CA PHE A 69 -14.88 15.07 -25.21
C PHE A 69 -15.51 14.01 -26.14
N LYS A 70 -14.71 13.14 -26.75
CA LYS A 70 -15.18 12.03 -27.60
C LYS A 70 -14.78 10.69 -27.01
N ASN A 71 -15.58 9.67 -27.29
CA ASN A 71 -15.17 8.29 -27.04
C ASN A 71 -14.10 7.90 -28.05
N VAL A 72 -13.06 7.22 -27.57
CA VAL A 72 -11.89 6.86 -28.35
C VAL A 72 -11.43 5.44 -28.00
N ASN A 73 -10.62 4.88 -28.89
CA ASN A 73 -9.92 3.62 -28.68
C ASN A 73 -8.42 3.78 -28.98
N THR A 74 -7.66 2.74 -28.74
CA THR A 74 -6.21 2.72 -28.95
C THR A 74 -5.82 3.04 -30.39
N GLU A 75 -6.60 2.60 -31.38
CA GLU A 75 -6.33 2.87 -32.81
C GLU A 75 -6.36 4.36 -33.13
N ASN A 76 -7.23 5.12 -32.49
CA ASN A 76 -7.29 6.57 -32.65
C ASN A 76 -5.96 7.23 -32.25
N PHE A 77 -5.34 6.77 -31.15
CA PHE A 77 -4.05 7.26 -30.71
C PHE A 77 -2.92 6.82 -31.63
N LEU A 78 -2.84 5.53 -31.96
CA LEU A 78 -1.81 4.98 -32.82
C LEU A 78 -1.80 5.58 -34.23
N LYS A 79 -2.99 5.91 -34.77
CA LYS A 79 -3.11 6.65 -36.05
C LYS A 79 -2.44 8.02 -35.97
N ILE A 80 -2.62 8.75 -34.87
CA ILE A 80 -1.94 10.05 -34.68
C ILE A 80 -0.44 9.87 -34.54
N VAL A 81 0.02 8.86 -33.77
CA VAL A 81 1.44 8.55 -33.64
C VAL A 81 2.08 8.32 -35.00
N LYS A 82 1.48 7.46 -35.83
CA LYS A 82 1.96 7.18 -37.20
C LYS A 82 2.02 8.44 -38.05
N GLN A 83 0.98 9.28 -37.99
CA GLN A 83 0.91 10.54 -38.76
C GLN A 83 2.01 11.53 -38.35
N VAL A 84 2.35 11.60 -37.08
CA VAL A 84 3.31 12.57 -36.54
C VAL A 84 4.75 12.12 -36.72
N SER A 85 5.03 10.81 -36.55
CA SER A 85 6.40 10.27 -36.47
C SER A 85 6.81 9.38 -37.63
N GLY A 86 5.84 8.88 -38.43
CA GLY A 86 6.12 7.84 -39.43
C GLY A 86 6.41 6.44 -38.85
N TYR A 87 6.31 6.28 -37.54
CA TYR A 87 6.68 5.06 -36.81
C TYR A 87 5.81 3.85 -37.19
N ASP A 88 6.39 2.64 -37.21
CA ASP A 88 5.65 1.40 -37.39
C ASP A 88 4.86 1.01 -36.12
N VAL A 89 3.66 1.56 -36.03
CA VAL A 89 2.77 1.31 -34.90
C VAL A 89 2.26 -0.14 -34.83
N GLN A 90 2.32 -0.91 -35.92
CA GLN A 90 1.83 -2.31 -35.94
C GLN A 90 2.75 -3.23 -35.14
N ARG A 91 4.08 -3.07 -35.32
CA ARG A 91 5.06 -3.81 -34.52
C ARG A 91 4.94 -3.47 -33.04
N PHE A 92 4.82 -2.18 -32.70
CA PHE A 92 4.61 -1.72 -31.33
C PHE A 92 3.34 -2.30 -30.72
N LYS A 93 2.20 -2.20 -31.43
CA LYS A 93 0.91 -2.72 -31.00
C LYS A 93 0.99 -4.21 -30.69
N LYS A 94 1.51 -5.00 -31.62
CA LYS A 94 1.64 -6.46 -31.48
C LYS A 94 2.48 -6.84 -30.26
N LEU A 95 3.60 -6.14 -30.01
CA LEU A 95 4.54 -6.50 -28.96
C LEU A 95 4.07 -6.01 -27.57
N TRP A 96 3.59 -4.77 -27.48
CA TRP A 96 3.33 -4.15 -26.19
C TRP A 96 1.86 -4.20 -25.76
N LEU A 97 0.92 -4.21 -26.69
CA LEU A 97 -0.50 -4.06 -26.39
C LEU A 97 -1.29 -5.36 -26.57
N GLU A 98 -0.93 -6.19 -27.58
CA GLU A 98 -1.66 -7.43 -27.89
C GLU A 98 -0.99 -8.68 -27.31
N LYS A 99 0.31 -8.66 -27.05
CA LYS A 99 1.02 -9.77 -26.42
C LYS A 99 0.79 -9.77 -24.90
N PRO A 100 0.41 -10.92 -24.29
CA PRO A 100 0.38 -11.04 -22.84
C PRO A 100 1.81 -11.03 -22.25
N GLY A 101 1.91 -10.86 -20.92
CA GLY A 101 3.19 -10.81 -20.20
C GLY A 101 3.92 -9.49 -20.38
N PHE A 102 5.20 -9.45 -20.03
CA PHE A 102 6.02 -8.24 -20.02
C PHE A 102 7.41 -8.50 -20.60
N GLU A 103 7.90 -7.58 -21.44
CA GLU A 103 9.19 -7.67 -22.14
C GLU A 103 10.35 -7.17 -21.26
N MET A 104 10.69 -7.95 -20.23
CA MET A 104 11.67 -7.56 -19.21
C MET A 104 13.06 -7.24 -19.79
N GLU A 105 13.53 -8.01 -20.77
CA GLU A 105 14.83 -7.76 -21.40
C GLU A 105 14.88 -6.42 -22.14
N ILE A 106 13.76 -6.03 -22.77
CA ILE A 106 13.65 -4.74 -23.43
C ILE A 106 13.61 -3.63 -22.36
N ALA A 107 12.80 -3.81 -21.31
CA ALA A 107 12.69 -2.86 -20.21
C ALA A 107 14.06 -2.60 -19.55
N GLN A 108 14.86 -3.62 -19.31
CA GLN A 108 16.20 -3.49 -18.74
C GLN A 108 17.12 -2.60 -19.57
N LYS A 109 17.03 -2.65 -20.91
CA LYS A 109 17.82 -1.77 -21.80
C LYS A 109 17.46 -0.29 -21.63
N TYR A 110 16.17 0.02 -21.40
CA TYR A 110 15.73 1.39 -21.14
C TYR A 110 16.10 1.84 -19.73
N LEU A 111 15.91 0.99 -18.73
CA LEU A 111 16.31 1.26 -17.34
C LEU A 111 17.81 1.55 -17.21
N ALA A 112 18.64 0.79 -17.94
CA ALA A 112 20.10 0.96 -17.93
C ALA A 112 20.59 2.32 -18.50
N LYS A 113 19.73 3.16 -19.06
CA LYS A 113 20.08 4.52 -19.46
C LYS A 113 20.22 5.48 -18.28
N ASN A 114 19.62 5.17 -17.16
CA ASN A 114 19.66 6.02 -15.96
C ASN A 114 20.79 5.58 -15.02
N LYS A 115 21.62 6.54 -14.56
CA LYS A 115 22.78 6.29 -13.70
C LYS A 115 22.38 5.69 -12.34
N PHE A 116 21.33 6.21 -11.71
CA PHE A 116 20.82 5.67 -10.45
C PHE A 116 20.46 4.17 -10.59
N ILE A 117 19.79 3.77 -11.67
CA ILE A 117 19.41 2.38 -11.91
C ILE A 117 20.65 1.50 -12.12
N GLN A 118 21.67 2.00 -12.84
CA GLN A 118 22.95 1.29 -12.99
C GLN A 118 23.58 1.02 -11.62
N ASP A 119 23.67 2.04 -10.78
CA ASP A 119 24.26 1.95 -9.44
C ASP A 119 23.44 0.99 -8.54
N TYR A 120 22.10 1.09 -8.60
CA TYR A 120 21.18 0.20 -7.88
C TYR A 120 21.40 -1.27 -8.26
N PHE A 121 21.47 -1.57 -9.56
CA PHE A 121 21.73 -2.93 -10.03
C PHE A 121 23.15 -3.42 -9.69
N ALA A 122 24.15 -2.55 -9.76
CA ALA A 122 25.51 -2.88 -9.37
C ALA A 122 25.61 -3.29 -7.89
N ILE A 123 24.92 -2.58 -7.01
CA ILE A 123 24.86 -2.93 -5.58
C ILE A 123 24.07 -4.23 -5.36
N LYS A 124 22.95 -4.40 -6.08
CA LYS A 124 22.10 -5.59 -5.97
C LYS A 124 22.81 -6.87 -6.44
N SER A 125 23.71 -6.77 -7.44
CA SER A 125 24.44 -7.91 -8.04
C SER A 125 25.77 -8.22 -7.36
N SER A 126 26.35 -7.30 -6.60
CA SER A 126 27.65 -7.46 -5.95
C SER A 126 27.50 -7.79 -4.45
N LYS A 127 28.44 -8.62 -3.93
CA LYS A 127 28.59 -8.82 -2.48
C LYS A 127 29.52 -7.75 -1.94
N LYS A 128 28.95 -6.65 -1.45
CA LYS A 128 29.71 -5.60 -0.77
C LYS A 128 29.89 -5.89 0.70
N SER A 129 31.03 -5.48 1.25
CA SER A 129 31.28 -5.50 2.70
C SER A 129 30.38 -4.49 3.43
N LEU A 130 30.18 -4.66 4.73
CA LEU A 130 29.41 -3.70 5.54
C LEU A 130 30.06 -2.30 5.53
N ALA A 131 31.39 -2.23 5.47
CA ALA A 131 32.11 -0.96 5.37
C ALA A 131 31.77 -0.23 4.06
N GLU A 132 31.87 -0.90 2.90
CA GLU A 132 31.46 -0.32 1.61
C GLU A 132 29.99 0.12 1.58
N LEU A 133 29.10 -0.65 2.22
CA LEU A 133 27.69 -0.28 2.32
C LEU A 133 27.48 0.94 3.23
N THR A 134 28.26 1.07 4.28
CA THR A 134 28.25 2.26 5.17
C THR A 134 28.72 3.51 4.40
N ASP A 135 29.77 3.42 3.59
CA ASP A 135 30.26 4.52 2.75
C ASP A 135 29.18 4.99 1.77
N ILE A 136 28.44 4.05 1.17
CA ILE A 136 27.32 4.38 0.27
C ILE A 136 26.16 5.06 1.02
N LEU A 137 25.86 4.63 2.25
CA LEU A 137 24.83 5.28 3.08
C LEU A 137 25.20 6.74 3.40
N GLN A 138 26.49 7.04 3.57
CA GLN A 138 27.00 8.38 3.85
C GLN A 138 27.13 9.26 2.60
N SER A 139 27.15 8.65 1.40
CA SER A 139 27.27 9.37 0.13
C SER A 139 25.99 10.10 -0.25
N ASP A 140 26.00 10.79 -1.40
CA ASP A 140 24.83 11.41 -2.03
C ASP A 140 23.97 10.43 -2.85
N ALA A 141 24.20 9.10 -2.69
CA ALA A 141 23.43 8.07 -3.36
C ALA A 141 21.92 8.28 -3.17
N TYR A 142 21.16 8.09 -4.25
CA TYR A 142 19.72 8.27 -4.25
C TYR A 142 19.05 7.32 -3.23
N TYR A 143 18.04 7.80 -2.51
CA TYR A 143 17.48 7.12 -1.33
C TYR A 143 17.07 5.65 -1.53
N PRO A 144 16.58 5.18 -2.71
CA PRO A 144 16.23 3.77 -2.88
C PRO A 144 17.43 2.83 -2.75
N ILE A 145 18.63 3.32 -3.12
CA ILE A 145 19.87 2.58 -2.88
C ILE A 145 20.10 2.42 -1.37
N LYS A 146 19.93 3.50 -0.61
CA LYS A 146 20.10 3.49 0.85
C LYS A 146 19.06 2.60 1.53
N GLN A 147 17.79 2.65 1.09
CA GLN A 147 16.76 1.73 1.56
C GLN A 147 17.12 0.27 1.27
N TYR A 148 17.57 -0.01 0.04
CA TYR A 148 17.98 -1.36 -0.34
C TYR A 148 19.08 -1.89 0.57
N ILE A 149 20.08 -1.06 0.92
CA ILE A 149 21.15 -1.43 1.85
C ILE A 149 20.58 -1.84 3.22
N VAL A 150 19.63 -1.07 3.74
CA VAL A 150 18.98 -1.39 5.03
C VAL A 150 18.24 -2.73 4.95
N TYR A 151 17.46 -2.96 3.87
CA TYR A 151 16.69 -4.20 3.72
C TYR A 151 17.56 -5.43 3.47
N GLN A 152 18.60 -5.33 2.64
CA GLN A 152 19.46 -6.48 2.33
C GLN A 152 20.25 -6.96 3.55
N THR A 153 20.54 -6.06 4.50
CA THR A 153 21.27 -6.39 5.74
C THR A 153 20.37 -6.89 6.87
N ARG A 154 19.04 -7.02 6.65
CA ARG A 154 18.08 -7.38 7.71
C ARG A 154 18.37 -8.71 8.42
N ASN A 155 19.01 -9.66 7.74
CA ASN A 155 19.35 -10.98 8.27
C ASN A 155 20.79 -11.06 8.79
N VAL A 156 21.55 -9.97 8.74
CA VAL A 156 22.90 -9.90 9.35
C VAL A 156 22.73 -9.75 10.87
N PRO A 157 23.53 -10.43 11.69
CA PRO A 157 23.49 -10.27 13.15
C PRO A 157 23.56 -8.80 13.57
N PHE A 158 22.83 -8.45 14.62
CA PHE A 158 22.69 -7.05 15.03
C PHE A 158 24.01 -6.35 15.27
N ASP A 159 24.95 -7.00 16.01
CA ASP A 159 26.22 -6.39 16.35
C ASP A 159 27.07 -6.02 15.13
N GLU A 160 26.95 -6.80 14.06
CA GLU A 160 27.62 -6.52 12.80
C GLU A 160 26.91 -5.41 12.00
N ARG A 161 25.56 -5.42 11.97
CA ARG A 161 24.78 -4.44 11.19
C ARG A 161 24.50 -3.14 11.93
N LYS A 162 24.84 -3.01 13.19
CA LYS A 162 24.55 -1.84 14.03
C LYS A 162 25.01 -0.55 13.36
N VAL A 163 26.23 -0.53 12.81
CA VAL A 163 26.79 0.63 12.10
C VAL A 163 25.92 1.05 10.89
N ILE A 164 25.35 0.09 10.16
CA ILE A 164 24.43 0.35 9.03
C ILE A 164 23.17 1.04 9.55
N LEU A 165 22.56 0.55 10.62
CA LEU A 165 21.34 1.12 11.19
C LEU A 165 21.57 2.53 11.74
N GLU A 166 22.65 2.75 12.47
CA GLU A 166 23.02 4.05 13.03
C GLU A 166 23.31 5.08 11.91
N THR A 167 24.07 4.67 10.90
CA THR A 167 24.34 5.51 9.73
C THR A 167 23.06 5.85 8.97
N ALA A 168 22.19 4.87 8.78
CA ALA A 168 20.91 5.07 8.09
C ALA A 168 19.96 5.98 8.89
N LEU A 169 19.93 5.88 10.23
CA LEU A 169 19.17 6.79 11.10
C LEU A 169 19.62 8.25 10.97
N ALA A 170 20.92 8.47 10.79
CA ALA A 170 21.50 9.80 10.61
C ALA A 170 21.16 10.45 9.25
N THR A 171 20.58 9.70 8.30
CA THR A 171 20.15 10.27 7.02
C THR A 171 18.91 11.17 7.22
N ASN A 172 18.84 12.26 6.50
CA ASN A 172 17.67 13.17 6.53
C ASN A 172 16.48 12.62 5.69
N ASN A 173 16.53 11.38 5.22
CA ASN A 173 15.52 10.82 4.36
C ASN A 173 14.52 9.95 5.15
N VAL A 174 13.26 10.36 5.18
CA VAL A 174 12.17 9.67 5.90
C VAL A 174 11.93 8.23 5.40
N LEU A 175 12.18 7.96 4.11
CA LEU A 175 11.99 6.63 3.53
C LEU A 175 13.09 5.66 3.95
N VAL A 176 14.32 6.16 4.15
CA VAL A 176 15.43 5.36 4.69
C VAL A 176 15.16 5.02 6.15
N ARG A 177 14.68 5.98 6.97
CA ARG A 177 14.30 5.70 8.36
C ARG A 177 13.10 4.75 8.46
N LYS A 178 12.14 4.84 7.53
CA LYS A 178 11.06 3.86 7.42
C LYS A 178 11.60 2.43 7.18
N ALA A 179 12.59 2.28 6.30
CA ALA A 179 13.22 0.98 6.04
C ALA A 179 13.86 0.38 7.32
N ILE A 180 14.40 1.22 8.20
CA ILE A 180 14.91 0.75 9.52
C ILE A 180 13.76 0.20 10.36
N ALA A 181 12.65 0.95 10.48
CA ALA A 181 11.49 0.52 11.24
C ALA A 181 10.94 -0.83 10.74
N GLU A 182 10.83 -0.99 9.43
CA GLU A 182 10.32 -2.22 8.79
C GLU A 182 11.30 -3.40 8.88
N SER A 183 12.62 -3.14 8.82
CA SER A 183 13.64 -4.20 8.82
C SER A 183 14.11 -4.64 10.21
N THR A 184 13.60 -4.00 11.28
CA THR A 184 13.99 -4.29 12.67
C THR A 184 12.75 -4.57 13.55
N PRO A 185 11.94 -5.62 13.23
CA PRO A 185 10.75 -5.97 14.00
C PRO A 185 11.08 -6.52 15.39
N VAL A 186 12.28 -7.09 15.57
CA VAL A 186 12.85 -7.47 16.86
C VAL A 186 13.93 -6.43 17.18
N ILE A 187 13.70 -5.67 18.26
CA ILE A 187 14.54 -4.55 18.65
C ILE A 187 15.51 -5.01 19.75
N PRO A 188 16.83 -5.09 19.50
CA PRO A 188 17.80 -5.37 20.54
C PRO A 188 17.80 -4.26 21.60
N GLU A 189 17.98 -4.62 22.88
CA GLU A 189 18.04 -3.66 23.99
C GLU A 189 19.08 -2.55 23.74
N ALA A 190 20.25 -2.94 23.18
CA ALA A 190 21.31 -2.00 22.82
C ALA A 190 20.95 -0.99 21.70
N PHE A 191 19.80 -1.17 21.04
CA PHE A 191 19.30 -0.28 19.98
C PHE A 191 18.00 0.44 20.36
N LYS A 192 17.43 0.12 21.51
CA LYS A 192 16.12 0.65 21.97
C LYS A 192 16.05 2.16 21.91
N SER A 193 17.01 2.85 22.53
CA SER A 193 16.98 4.33 22.57
C SER A 193 17.03 4.99 21.19
N GLN A 194 17.86 4.44 20.28
CA GLN A 194 17.92 4.93 18.91
C GLN A 194 16.62 4.63 18.13
N TYR A 195 16.04 3.45 18.34
CA TYR A 195 14.79 3.07 17.69
C TYR A 195 13.60 3.92 18.18
N GLU A 196 13.56 4.28 19.45
CA GLU A 196 12.54 5.16 20.04
C GLU A 196 12.49 6.55 19.37
N MET A 197 13.61 7.02 18.82
CA MET A 197 13.62 8.29 18.04
C MET A 197 12.64 8.26 16.85
N LEU A 198 12.33 7.06 16.32
CA LEU A 198 11.38 6.89 15.21
C LEU A 198 9.93 7.23 15.59
N LEU A 199 9.58 7.25 16.88
CA LEU A 199 8.29 7.74 17.34
C LEU A 199 8.09 9.25 17.06
N ASN A 200 9.19 9.98 16.88
CA ASN A 200 9.18 11.41 16.56
C ASN A 200 9.47 11.68 15.07
N ASP A 201 9.55 10.65 14.21
CA ASP A 201 9.79 10.81 12.77
C ASP A 201 8.75 11.73 12.11
N ASN A 202 9.10 12.37 11.00
CA ASN A 202 8.15 13.17 10.21
C ASN A 202 7.11 12.33 9.49
N SER A 203 7.39 11.05 9.26
CA SER A 203 6.47 10.10 8.61
C SER A 203 5.56 9.42 9.63
N TYR A 204 4.24 9.57 9.48
CA TYR A 204 3.28 8.83 10.30
C TYR A 204 3.39 7.32 10.12
N GLN A 205 3.73 6.83 8.93
CA GLN A 205 3.97 5.39 8.71
C GLN A 205 5.16 4.88 9.52
N THR A 206 6.25 5.64 9.56
CA THR A 206 7.43 5.28 10.39
C THR A 206 7.08 5.26 11.86
N LYS A 207 6.36 6.29 12.36
CA LYS A 207 5.88 6.34 13.75
C LYS A 207 4.99 5.16 14.09
N GLU A 208 4.07 4.79 13.20
CA GLU A 208 3.13 3.69 13.39
C GLU A 208 3.86 2.35 13.52
N ILE A 209 4.79 2.06 12.59
CA ILE A 209 5.61 0.83 12.64
C ILE A 209 6.46 0.81 13.91
N ALA A 210 7.08 1.95 14.27
CA ALA A 210 7.89 2.07 15.46
C ALA A 210 7.07 1.82 16.74
N LEU A 211 5.88 2.41 16.84
CA LEU A 211 4.97 2.21 17.97
C LEU A 211 4.59 0.74 18.14
N VAL A 212 4.19 0.07 17.05
CA VAL A 212 3.82 -1.35 17.08
C VAL A 212 5.00 -2.23 17.51
N ASN A 213 6.19 -1.99 16.96
CA ASN A 213 7.36 -2.78 17.28
C ASN A 213 7.83 -2.55 18.71
N LEU A 214 7.89 -1.30 19.19
CA LEU A 214 8.24 -0.98 20.58
C LEU A 214 7.23 -1.58 21.57
N TRP A 215 5.94 -1.44 21.30
CA TRP A 215 4.88 -2.01 22.13
C TRP A 215 4.98 -3.54 22.25
N LYS A 216 5.39 -4.22 21.17
CA LYS A 216 5.59 -5.68 21.15
C LYS A 216 6.86 -6.11 21.90
N ASN A 217 7.97 -5.39 21.69
CA ASN A 217 9.28 -5.80 22.21
C ASN A 217 9.47 -5.43 23.69
N PHE A 218 8.80 -4.38 24.20
CA PHE A 218 8.97 -3.86 25.55
C PHE A 218 7.62 -3.77 26.29
N PRO A 219 7.07 -4.91 26.76
CA PRO A 219 5.75 -4.94 27.40
C PRO A 219 5.63 -4.03 28.62
N GLU A 220 6.72 -3.89 29.38
CA GLU A 220 6.81 -3.03 30.57
C GLU A 220 6.70 -1.52 30.26
N GLU A 221 6.96 -1.13 29.02
CA GLU A 221 6.97 0.26 28.58
C GLU A 221 5.73 0.66 27.75
N ARG A 222 4.80 -0.25 27.57
CA ARG A 222 3.59 -0.04 26.72
C ARG A 222 2.83 1.22 27.07
N LEU A 223 2.61 1.46 28.36
CA LEU A 223 1.91 2.65 28.85
C LEU A 223 2.66 3.93 28.48
N ARG A 224 3.98 3.95 28.59
CA ARG A 224 4.81 5.10 28.23
C ARG A 224 4.73 5.39 26.73
N TYR A 225 4.81 4.38 25.88
CA TYR A 225 4.71 4.56 24.43
C TYR A 225 3.32 5.05 24.01
N LEU A 226 2.26 4.52 24.61
CA LEU A 226 0.90 4.97 24.35
C LEU A 226 0.71 6.42 24.82
N GLU A 227 1.18 6.79 26.01
CA GLU A 227 1.08 8.15 26.51
C GLU A 227 1.84 9.16 25.62
N GLN A 228 3.06 8.81 25.20
CA GLN A 228 3.88 9.66 24.32
C GLN A 228 3.21 9.93 22.96
N THR A 229 2.37 9.02 22.49
CA THR A 229 1.80 9.06 21.13
C THR A 229 0.29 9.31 21.09
N LYS A 230 -0.35 9.52 22.22
CA LYS A 230 -1.82 9.63 22.36
C LYS A 230 -2.46 10.74 21.54
N GLU A 231 -1.76 11.86 21.34
CA GLU A 231 -2.27 13.01 20.59
C GLU A 231 -2.07 12.89 19.07
N ILE A 232 -1.41 11.84 18.59
CA ILE A 232 -1.14 11.67 17.17
C ILE A 232 -2.40 11.10 16.49
N VAL A 233 -3.00 11.89 15.60
CA VAL A 233 -4.16 11.50 14.78
C VAL A 233 -3.75 10.76 13.50
N GLY A 234 -2.58 11.07 12.96
CA GLY A 234 -2.06 10.50 11.71
C GLY A 234 -2.64 11.16 10.45
N ASN A 235 -2.59 10.43 9.34
CA ASN A 235 -3.10 10.86 8.05
C ASN A 235 -4.66 10.87 8.01
N ASN A 236 -5.22 11.27 6.87
CA ASN A 236 -6.69 11.33 6.66
C ASN A 236 -7.36 9.97 6.81
N ASP A 237 -6.66 8.88 6.50
CA ASP A 237 -7.12 7.49 6.67
C ASP A 237 -7.13 7.02 8.13
N LYS A 238 -6.65 7.84 9.06
CA LYS A 238 -6.59 7.57 10.50
C LYS A 238 -5.79 6.32 10.89
N SER A 239 -4.93 5.80 10.01
CA SER A 239 -4.19 4.54 10.24
C SER A 239 -3.46 4.54 11.58
N PHE A 240 -2.66 5.59 11.86
CA PHE A 240 -1.95 5.70 13.13
C PHE A 240 -2.89 5.66 14.34
N ARG A 241 -3.97 6.46 14.32
CA ARG A 241 -4.91 6.52 15.44
C ARG A 241 -5.64 5.20 15.64
N LEU A 242 -6.05 4.54 14.57
CA LEU A 242 -6.67 3.21 14.62
C LEU A 242 -5.72 2.17 15.22
N THR A 243 -4.46 2.18 14.80
CA THR A 243 -3.41 1.33 15.38
C THR A 243 -3.22 1.63 16.87
N TRP A 244 -3.14 2.90 17.24
CA TRP A 244 -3.03 3.32 18.66
C TRP A 244 -4.21 2.78 19.50
N LEU A 245 -5.45 2.93 19.02
CA LEU A 245 -6.65 2.44 19.71
C LEU A 245 -6.61 0.91 19.86
N ALA A 246 -6.18 0.18 18.82
CA ALA A 246 -6.04 -1.26 18.91
C ALA A 246 -4.98 -1.69 19.95
N LEU A 247 -3.85 -1.00 20.01
CA LEU A 247 -2.82 -1.26 21.01
C LEU A 247 -3.30 -0.93 22.43
N ALA A 248 -4.01 0.19 22.60
CA ALA A 248 -4.60 0.58 23.88
C ALA A 248 -5.57 -0.48 24.41
N MET A 249 -6.46 -0.98 23.56
CA MET A 249 -7.41 -2.05 23.93
C MET A 249 -6.72 -3.37 24.32
N ASN A 250 -5.49 -3.62 23.83
CA ASN A 250 -4.71 -4.81 24.12
C ASN A 250 -3.58 -4.58 25.17
N THR A 251 -3.67 -3.50 25.95
CA THR A 251 -2.71 -3.20 27.02
C THR A 251 -3.34 -3.46 28.39
N ASP A 252 -2.83 -4.46 29.10
CA ASP A 252 -3.44 -4.99 30.33
C ASP A 252 -3.61 -3.95 31.44
N ASN A 253 -2.57 -3.14 31.68
CA ASN A 253 -2.55 -2.16 32.78
C ASN A 253 -3.11 -0.78 32.41
N LEU A 254 -3.76 -0.64 31.26
CA LEU A 254 -4.44 0.58 30.87
C LEU A 254 -5.79 0.67 31.61
N SER A 255 -6.18 1.88 32.07
CA SER A 255 -7.44 2.06 32.77
C SER A 255 -8.64 1.66 31.89
N GLU A 256 -9.66 1.09 32.52
CA GLU A 256 -10.90 0.70 31.80
C GLU A 256 -11.59 1.89 31.15
N GLU A 257 -11.51 3.08 31.76
CA GLU A 257 -12.02 4.32 31.18
C GLU A 257 -11.37 4.64 29.82
N VAL A 258 -10.03 4.49 29.70
CA VAL A 258 -9.31 4.71 28.44
C VAL A 258 -9.65 3.63 27.42
N LYS A 259 -9.81 2.37 27.84
CA LYS A 259 -10.23 1.29 26.95
C LYS A 259 -11.63 1.51 26.41
N GLU A 260 -12.58 1.86 27.29
CA GLU A 260 -13.95 2.16 26.89
C GLU A 260 -14.01 3.35 25.93
N SER A 261 -13.33 4.45 26.25
CA SER A 261 -13.20 5.61 25.38
C SER A 261 -12.59 5.25 24.02
N SER A 262 -11.58 4.37 24.01
CA SER A 262 -10.95 3.87 22.78
C SER A 262 -11.94 3.05 21.94
N TYR A 263 -12.72 2.18 22.56
CA TYR A 263 -13.75 1.40 21.87
C TYR A 263 -14.84 2.30 21.27
N MET A 264 -15.30 3.28 22.03
CA MET A 264 -16.29 4.27 21.54
C MET A 264 -15.75 5.07 20.36
N GLN A 265 -14.46 5.42 20.36
CA GLN A 265 -13.83 6.10 19.25
C GLN A 265 -13.73 5.20 17.99
N LEU A 266 -13.48 3.89 18.16
CA LEU A 266 -13.51 2.94 17.04
C LEU A 266 -14.92 2.84 16.43
N LEU A 267 -15.97 2.81 17.26
CA LEU A 267 -17.36 2.83 16.80
C LEU A 267 -17.68 4.13 16.03
N ASP A 268 -17.20 5.28 16.50
CA ASP A 268 -17.38 6.55 15.79
C ASP A 268 -16.66 6.54 14.44
N PHE A 269 -15.42 6.06 14.36
CA PHE A 269 -14.69 5.91 13.07
C PHE A 269 -15.37 4.94 12.10
N ALA A 270 -16.09 3.94 12.57
CA ALA A 270 -16.87 3.03 11.74
C ALA A 270 -18.21 3.64 11.26
N SER A 271 -18.62 4.79 11.80
CA SER A 271 -19.88 5.47 11.47
C SER A 271 -19.84 6.15 10.08
N ASP A 272 -20.99 6.62 9.61
CA ASP A 272 -21.17 7.29 8.32
C ASP A 272 -20.59 8.72 8.25
N LYS A 273 -20.06 9.24 9.34
CA LYS A 273 -19.30 10.50 9.39
C LYS A 273 -17.95 10.42 8.65
N PHE A 274 -17.43 9.22 8.43
CA PHE A 274 -16.09 9.00 7.89
C PHE A 274 -16.12 8.34 6.51
N GLU A 275 -15.01 8.51 5.79
CA GLU A 275 -14.75 7.85 4.51
C GLU A 275 -14.79 6.31 4.64
N SER A 276 -15.20 5.63 3.58
CA SER A 276 -15.34 4.16 3.57
C SER A 276 -14.05 3.41 3.93
N SER A 277 -12.87 3.96 3.65
CA SER A 277 -11.59 3.38 4.04
C SER A 277 -11.37 3.42 5.55
N VAL A 278 -11.65 4.56 6.20
CA VAL A 278 -11.59 4.69 7.67
C VAL A 278 -12.59 3.74 8.32
N ARG A 279 -13.83 3.73 7.81
CA ARG A 279 -14.91 2.85 8.30
C ARG A 279 -14.54 1.38 8.20
N GLN A 280 -13.96 0.97 7.08
CA GLN A 280 -13.52 -0.41 6.89
C GLN A 280 -12.45 -0.80 7.90
N ASN A 281 -11.40 0.01 8.04
CA ASN A 281 -10.30 -0.28 8.96
C ASN A 281 -10.79 -0.33 10.42
N ALA A 282 -11.68 0.58 10.81
CA ALA A 282 -12.29 0.56 12.14
C ALA A 282 -13.18 -0.68 12.37
N LEU A 283 -13.98 -1.08 11.36
CA LEU A 283 -14.79 -2.30 11.43
C LEU A 283 -13.91 -3.54 11.53
N GLU A 284 -12.80 -3.63 10.81
CA GLU A 284 -11.87 -4.76 10.91
C GLU A 284 -11.37 -4.94 12.35
N LEU A 285 -11.02 -3.87 13.04
CA LEU A 285 -10.62 -3.92 14.46
C LEU A 285 -11.78 -4.28 15.38
N LEU A 286 -12.94 -3.67 15.19
CA LEU A 286 -14.15 -3.96 16.00
C LEU A 286 -14.60 -5.42 15.87
N LEU A 287 -14.50 -5.99 14.65
CA LEU A 287 -14.83 -7.40 14.42
C LEU A 287 -13.85 -8.37 15.08
N GLN A 288 -12.60 -7.96 15.28
CA GLN A 288 -11.62 -8.74 16.04
C GLN A 288 -11.87 -8.64 17.57
N LEU A 289 -12.28 -7.47 18.05
CA LEU A 289 -12.50 -7.21 19.47
C LEU A 289 -13.83 -7.80 19.96
N ASN A 290 -14.93 -7.47 19.30
CA ASN A 290 -16.27 -7.92 19.70
C ASN A 290 -17.24 -7.97 18.50
N PRO A 291 -17.19 -9.03 17.68
CA PRO A 291 -18.04 -9.16 16.49
C PRO A 291 -19.54 -9.25 16.81
N ASN A 292 -19.90 -9.69 18.01
CA ASN A 292 -21.28 -9.92 18.42
C ASN A 292 -21.95 -8.67 19.04
N ASN A 293 -21.23 -7.55 19.14
CA ASN A 293 -21.80 -6.30 19.62
C ASN A 293 -22.86 -5.75 18.63
N GLU A 294 -24.01 -5.37 19.15
CA GLU A 294 -25.17 -4.90 18.36
C GLU A 294 -24.83 -3.73 17.42
N GLN A 295 -24.04 -2.76 17.89
CA GLN A 295 -23.63 -1.61 17.09
C GLN A 295 -22.66 -2.02 15.99
N VAL A 296 -21.71 -2.92 16.27
CA VAL A 296 -20.76 -3.46 15.30
C VAL A 296 -21.49 -4.21 14.20
N ILE A 297 -22.44 -5.08 14.55
CA ILE A 297 -23.29 -5.79 13.59
C ILE A 297 -24.03 -4.79 12.70
N THR A 298 -24.67 -3.79 13.30
CA THR A 298 -25.42 -2.77 12.55
C THR A 298 -24.54 -2.01 11.58
N LEU A 299 -23.35 -1.58 11.99
CA LEU A 299 -22.39 -0.88 11.12
C LEU A 299 -21.87 -1.78 9.99
N LEU A 300 -21.61 -3.06 10.28
CA LEU A 300 -21.20 -4.04 9.30
C LEU A 300 -22.30 -4.27 8.25
N PHE A 301 -23.56 -4.44 8.67
CA PHE A 301 -24.67 -4.60 7.71
C PHE A 301 -24.89 -3.35 6.86
N LYS A 302 -24.78 -2.14 7.43
CA LYS A 302 -24.82 -0.89 6.65
C LYS A 302 -23.74 -0.83 5.55
N SER A 303 -22.57 -1.40 5.78
CA SER A 303 -21.51 -1.44 4.75
C SER A 303 -21.91 -2.27 3.53
N THR A 304 -22.80 -3.29 3.67
CA THR A 304 -23.22 -4.19 2.60
C THR A 304 -24.04 -3.53 1.48
N ILE A 305 -24.56 -2.32 1.73
CA ILE A 305 -25.39 -1.53 0.81
C ILE A 305 -24.75 -0.18 0.44
N HIS A 306 -23.46 0.01 0.75
CA HIS A 306 -22.74 1.25 0.45
C HIS A 306 -22.51 1.42 -1.06
N HIS A 307 -22.42 2.67 -1.57
CA HIS A 307 -22.19 2.95 -2.98
C HIS A 307 -20.78 2.57 -3.47
N LYS A 308 -19.75 2.57 -2.61
CA LYS A 308 -18.39 2.14 -2.98
C LYS A 308 -18.30 0.61 -2.95
N TRP A 309 -18.07 0.01 -4.11
CA TRP A 309 -18.11 -1.44 -4.30
C TRP A 309 -17.11 -2.21 -3.41
N GLN A 310 -15.91 -1.65 -3.16
CA GLN A 310 -14.90 -2.30 -2.31
C GLN A 310 -15.41 -2.47 -0.87
N PHE A 311 -16.01 -1.40 -0.31
CA PHE A 311 -16.56 -1.43 1.04
C PHE A 311 -17.82 -2.32 1.12
N THR A 312 -18.65 -2.31 0.08
CA THR A 312 -19.78 -3.23 -0.03
C THR A 312 -19.34 -4.70 -0.10
N LYS A 313 -18.29 -4.97 -0.88
CA LYS A 313 -17.71 -6.33 -0.96
C LYS A 313 -17.16 -6.76 0.40
N PHE A 314 -16.38 -5.92 1.06
CA PHE A 314 -15.88 -6.15 2.42
C PHE A 314 -17.02 -6.51 3.37
N GLY A 315 -18.08 -5.71 3.42
CA GLY A 315 -19.22 -5.95 4.29
C GLY A 315 -19.91 -7.29 4.01
N ARG A 316 -20.21 -7.58 2.74
CA ARG A 316 -20.89 -8.83 2.34
C ARG A 316 -20.04 -10.06 2.63
N ASP A 317 -18.76 -10.02 2.36
CA ASP A 317 -17.86 -11.15 2.61
C ASP A 317 -17.76 -11.44 4.12
N ASN A 318 -17.62 -10.39 4.95
CA ASN A 318 -17.56 -10.56 6.40
C ASN A 318 -18.89 -11.01 7.02
N VAL A 319 -20.03 -10.46 6.57
CA VAL A 319 -21.35 -10.92 7.03
C VAL A 319 -21.52 -12.41 6.73
N ARG A 320 -21.25 -12.86 5.51
CA ARG A 320 -21.37 -14.29 5.13
C ARG A 320 -20.42 -15.19 5.91
N LEU A 321 -19.19 -14.72 6.17
CA LEU A 321 -18.23 -15.46 6.97
C LEU A 321 -18.70 -15.61 8.42
N LEU A 322 -19.16 -14.51 9.02
CA LEU A 322 -19.56 -14.47 10.43
C LEU A 322 -20.88 -15.20 10.68
N LEU A 323 -21.83 -15.18 9.74
CA LEU A 323 -23.09 -15.93 9.83
C LEU A 323 -22.89 -17.45 9.88
N LYS A 324 -21.71 -17.98 9.55
CA LYS A 324 -21.36 -19.39 9.78
C LYS A 324 -21.11 -19.70 11.25
N LYS A 325 -20.94 -18.69 12.11
CA LYS A 325 -20.77 -18.83 13.55
C LYS A 325 -22.15 -18.75 14.23
N PRO A 326 -22.57 -19.76 15.00
CA PRO A 326 -23.90 -19.80 15.61
C PRO A 326 -24.19 -18.58 16.49
N GLU A 327 -23.20 -18.13 17.26
CA GLU A 327 -23.35 -17.00 18.17
C GLU A 327 -23.68 -15.70 17.43
N PHE A 328 -22.91 -15.41 16.36
CA PHE A 328 -23.14 -14.23 15.52
C PHE A 328 -24.50 -14.30 14.82
N ARG A 329 -24.88 -15.47 14.31
CA ARG A 329 -26.17 -15.69 13.66
C ARG A 329 -27.32 -15.42 14.61
N THR A 330 -27.24 -15.91 15.85
CA THR A 330 -28.24 -15.67 16.88
C THR A 330 -28.42 -14.17 17.19
N GLU A 331 -27.31 -13.40 17.27
CA GLU A 331 -27.42 -11.97 17.50
C GLU A 331 -28.04 -11.23 16.30
N VAL A 332 -27.71 -11.63 15.05
CA VAL A 332 -28.35 -11.08 13.86
C VAL A 332 -29.84 -11.41 13.80
N GLU A 333 -30.27 -12.62 14.20
CA GLU A 333 -31.69 -13.01 14.31
C GLU A 333 -32.45 -12.16 15.37
N LYS A 334 -31.81 -11.89 16.51
CA LYS A 334 -32.39 -10.98 17.53
C LYS A 334 -32.57 -9.57 16.97
N LEU A 335 -31.55 -9.05 16.24
CA LEU A 335 -31.62 -7.73 15.62
C LEU A 335 -32.69 -7.66 14.54
N ALA A 336 -32.80 -8.69 13.70
CA ALA A 336 -33.85 -8.78 12.68
C ALA A 336 -35.25 -8.73 13.31
N ASN A 337 -35.45 -9.40 14.47
CA ASN A 337 -36.72 -9.40 15.17
C ASN A 337 -37.07 -8.06 15.86
N LYS A 338 -36.06 -7.30 16.28
CA LYS A 338 -36.20 -5.96 16.86
C LYS A 338 -36.35 -4.85 15.81
N SER A 339 -35.98 -5.12 14.56
CA SER A 339 -35.95 -4.11 13.48
C SER A 339 -37.20 -4.13 12.64
N GLU A 340 -37.48 -3.03 11.95
CA GLU A 340 -38.61 -2.85 11.02
C GLU A 340 -38.12 -2.37 9.65
N GLY A 341 -38.99 -2.45 8.63
CA GLY A 341 -38.77 -1.91 7.29
C GLY A 341 -37.52 -2.45 6.64
N SER A 342 -36.80 -1.57 5.93
CA SER A 342 -35.62 -1.92 5.12
C SER A 342 -34.46 -2.50 5.95
N THR A 343 -34.37 -2.13 7.23
CA THR A 343 -33.33 -2.70 8.12
C THR A 343 -33.59 -4.16 8.40
N LYS A 344 -34.83 -4.53 8.70
CA LYS A 344 -35.25 -5.93 8.88
C LYS A 344 -35.01 -6.75 7.61
N GLU A 345 -35.45 -6.22 6.47
CA GLU A 345 -35.26 -6.87 5.17
C GLU A 345 -33.76 -7.13 4.87
N LEU A 346 -32.89 -6.19 5.23
CA LEU A 346 -31.46 -6.34 5.04
C LEU A 346 -30.89 -7.51 5.87
N TYR A 347 -31.26 -7.64 7.15
CA TYR A 347 -30.85 -8.79 7.98
C TYR A 347 -31.37 -10.11 7.43
N LEU A 348 -32.69 -10.18 7.14
CA LEU A 348 -33.34 -11.38 6.62
C LEU A 348 -32.76 -11.84 5.27
N LYS A 349 -32.38 -10.90 4.42
CA LYS A 349 -31.71 -11.22 3.15
C LYS A 349 -30.49 -12.10 3.35
N PHE A 350 -29.59 -11.75 4.26
CA PHE A 350 -28.36 -12.52 4.50
C PHE A 350 -28.62 -13.79 5.34
N LEU A 351 -29.56 -13.76 6.28
CA LEU A 351 -29.96 -14.94 7.06
C LEU A 351 -30.53 -16.06 6.18
N ASN A 352 -31.20 -15.70 5.07
CA ASN A 352 -31.86 -16.61 4.14
C ASN A 352 -30.99 -16.93 2.91
N GLU A 353 -29.79 -16.36 2.76
CA GLU A 353 -28.82 -16.77 1.73
C GLU A 353 -28.43 -18.25 1.99
N LYS A 354 -28.54 -19.11 0.94
CA LYS A 354 -28.17 -20.54 0.99
C LYS A 354 -26.67 -20.73 0.77
#